data_a3f2ab0c4a3b79bd3ae1aa971963ccd3
#
_entry.id   a3f2ab0c4a3b79bd3ae1aa971963ccd3
#
_cell.length_a   1.000
_cell.length_b   1.000
_cell.length_c   1.000
_cell.angle_alpha   90.00
_cell.angle_beta   90.00
_cell.angle_gamma   90.00
#
_symmetry.space_group_name_H-M   'P 1'
#
loop_
_entity.id
_entity.type
_entity.pdbx_description
1 polymer ?
#
loop_
_entity_poly.entity_id
_entity_poly.type
_entity_poly.pdbx_seq_one_letter_code
_entity_poly.pdbx_strand_id
1 'polypeptide(L)'
;MKSVVNDTDGIVRVAESVIPEIKHQDEVRVKIASSGLCGSDLPRIFKNGAHYYPITLGHEFSGYIDAVGSGVDDLHPGDAVACVPLLPCFTCPECLKGFYSQCAKYDFIGSRRDGGFAEYIVVKRKNVFALPTDMPIEDGAFIEPITVGLHAFHLAQGCENKNVIIIGAGTIGLLAIQCAVALGAKSVTAIDISSEKLALAKSFGAMQTFNSSEMSAPQMQSVLRELILPT
;
A
#
# COMPACT_ATOMS: atom_id res chain seq x y z
N MET A 1 -3.50 16.83 -18.78
CA MET A 1 -3.68 16.44 -17.37
C MET A 1 -2.52 16.94 -16.55
N LYS A 2 -2.73 17.16 -15.25
CA LYS A 2 -1.66 17.44 -14.31
C LYS A 2 -1.06 16.16 -13.76
N SER A 3 0.25 16.17 -13.54
CA SER A 3 0.99 15.10 -12.84
C SER A 3 2.07 15.70 -11.95
N VAL A 4 2.42 14.99 -10.90
CA VAL A 4 3.55 15.35 -10.02
C VAL A 4 4.75 14.55 -10.48
N VAL A 5 5.70 15.23 -11.09
CA VAL A 5 6.89 14.63 -11.70
C VAL A 5 8.07 14.80 -10.77
N ASN A 6 8.75 13.72 -10.49
CA ASN A 6 10.02 13.71 -9.81
C ASN A 6 11.14 13.76 -10.87
N ASP A 7 11.80 14.91 -10.93
CA ASP A 7 13.02 15.08 -11.71
C ASP A 7 14.23 14.58 -10.88
N THR A 8 15.44 14.83 -11.31
CA THR A 8 16.66 14.49 -10.57
C THR A 8 16.79 15.32 -9.28
N ASP A 9 17.57 14.81 -8.33
CA ASP A 9 18.08 15.58 -7.16
C ASP A 9 17.00 16.17 -6.23
N GLY A 10 15.90 15.44 -6.06
CA GLY A 10 14.83 15.84 -5.15
C GLY A 10 13.92 16.95 -5.69
N ILE A 11 14.03 17.29 -6.95
CA ILE A 11 13.17 18.29 -7.60
C ILE A 11 11.84 17.62 -7.95
N VAL A 12 10.79 18.06 -7.27
CA VAL A 12 9.42 17.65 -7.54
C VAL A 12 8.65 18.84 -8.08
N ARG A 13 7.97 18.66 -9.20
CA ARG A 13 7.19 19.74 -9.85
C ARG A 13 5.86 19.21 -10.37
N VAL A 14 4.88 20.09 -10.44
CA VAL A 14 3.67 19.83 -11.19
C VAL A 14 3.95 20.09 -12.68
N ALA A 15 3.65 19.10 -13.50
CA ALA A 15 3.77 19.18 -14.95
C ALA A 15 2.40 18.98 -15.62
N GLU A 16 2.26 19.54 -16.81
CA GLU A 16 1.14 19.21 -17.68
C GLU A 16 1.59 18.20 -18.73
N SER A 17 0.76 17.19 -18.94
CA SER A 17 0.98 16.12 -19.90
C SER A 17 -0.31 15.78 -20.63
N VAL A 18 -0.19 15.04 -21.73
CA VAL A 18 -1.35 14.53 -22.47
C VAL A 18 -2.04 13.47 -21.61
N ILE A 19 -3.37 13.42 -21.64
CA ILE A 19 -4.13 12.31 -21.04
C ILE A 19 -3.73 11.02 -21.76
N PRO A 20 -3.30 9.95 -21.03
CA PRO A 20 -2.85 8.73 -21.67
C PRO A 20 -4.00 8.03 -22.40
N GLU A 21 -3.70 7.51 -23.58
CA GLU A 21 -4.65 6.77 -24.41
C GLU A 21 -4.56 5.26 -24.13
N ILE A 22 -5.71 4.58 -24.20
CA ILE A 22 -5.78 3.12 -24.23
C ILE A 22 -5.21 2.63 -25.55
N LYS A 23 -4.20 1.76 -25.51
CA LYS A 23 -3.50 1.20 -26.66
C LYS A 23 -3.79 -0.28 -26.87
N HIS A 24 -4.19 -0.96 -25.82
CA HIS A 24 -4.46 -2.40 -25.86
C HIS A 24 -5.87 -2.70 -25.37
N GLN A 25 -6.46 -3.75 -25.93
CA GLN A 25 -7.84 -4.16 -25.63
C GLN A 25 -8.06 -4.52 -24.15
N ASP A 26 -7.02 -4.91 -23.43
CA ASP A 26 -7.04 -5.32 -22.01
C ASP A 26 -6.66 -4.17 -21.04
N GLU A 27 -6.65 -2.93 -21.52
CA GLU A 27 -6.32 -1.76 -20.72
C GLU A 27 -7.56 -1.01 -20.25
N VAL A 28 -7.42 -0.32 -19.14
CA VAL A 28 -8.41 0.62 -18.62
C VAL A 28 -7.72 1.95 -18.29
N ARG A 29 -8.43 3.05 -18.49
CA ARG A 29 -8.00 4.37 -18.03
C ARG A 29 -8.77 4.70 -16.76
N VAL A 30 -8.01 5.03 -15.72
CA VAL A 30 -8.54 5.42 -14.42
C VAL A 30 -8.33 6.91 -14.24
N LYS A 31 -9.40 7.64 -13.90
CA LYS A 31 -9.36 9.00 -13.37
C LYS A 31 -9.09 8.90 -11.87
N ILE A 32 -7.90 9.29 -11.44
CA ILE A 32 -7.46 9.15 -10.07
C ILE A 32 -8.20 10.14 -9.18
N ALA A 33 -8.74 9.68 -8.07
CA ALA A 33 -9.43 10.48 -7.05
C ALA A 33 -8.57 10.65 -5.79
N SER A 34 -7.81 9.63 -5.41
CA SER A 34 -6.95 9.64 -4.22
C SER A 34 -5.67 8.86 -4.47
N SER A 35 -4.56 9.35 -3.92
CA SER A 35 -3.27 8.66 -3.99
C SER A 35 -2.48 8.88 -2.70
N GLY A 36 -2.05 7.80 -2.06
CA GLY A 36 -1.19 7.80 -0.89
C GLY A 36 0.28 8.06 -1.22
N LEU A 37 1.01 8.62 -0.28
CA LEU A 37 2.46 8.78 -0.32
C LEU A 37 3.10 7.70 0.55
N CYS A 38 3.72 6.72 -0.09
CA CYS A 38 4.44 5.66 0.60
C CYS A 38 5.80 6.16 1.14
N GLY A 39 6.21 5.65 2.29
CA GLY A 39 7.55 5.91 2.82
C GLY A 39 8.68 5.52 1.85
N SER A 40 8.43 4.57 0.94
CA SER A 40 9.38 4.16 -0.10
C SER A 40 9.54 5.20 -1.23
N ASP A 41 8.66 6.19 -1.35
CA ASP A 41 8.79 7.28 -2.32
C ASP A 41 9.83 8.32 -1.87
N LEU A 42 10.00 8.50 -0.54
CA LEU A 42 10.93 9.49 0.00
C LEU A 42 12.38 9.29 -0.47
N PRO A 43 13.00 8.10 -0.41
CA PRO A 43 14.33 7.92 -0.97
C PRO A 43 14.38 8.06 -2.48
N ARG A 44 13.29 7.79 -3.22
CA ARG A 44 13.21 8.04 -4.66
C ARG A 44 13.22 9.53 -4.98
N ILE A 45 12.60 10.33 -4.12
CA ILE A 45 12.59 11.80 -4.26
C ILE A 45 13.92 12.39 -3.81
N PHE A 46 14.38 12.09 -2.59
CA PHE A 46 15.44 12.85 -1.92
C PHE A 46 16.81 12.19 -1.94
N LYS A 47 16.95 10.96 -2.44
CA LYS A 47 18.21 10.20 -2.42
C LYS A 47 18.56 9.57 -3.77
N ASN A 48 18.05 10.13 -4.86
CA ASN A 48 18.26 9.59 -6.23
C ASN A 48 17.95 8.09 -6.34
N GLY A 49 16.92 7.63 -5.61
CA GLY A 49 16.55 6.22 -5.52
C GLY A 49 15.53 5.76 -6.57
N ALA A 50 15.17 6.59 -7.54
CA ALA A 50 14.30 6.19 -8.64
C ALA A 50 15.08 5.41 -9.71
N HIS A 51 14.40 4.51 -10.43
CA HIS A 51 15.01 3.70 -11.48
C HIS A 51 15.35 4.50 -12.73
N TYR A 52 14.64 5.60 -12.96
CA TYR A 52 14.87 6.57 -14.04
C TYR A 52 14.26 7.92 -13.69
N TYR A 53 14.64 8.95 -14.42
CA TYR A 53 14.12 10.31 -14.30
C TYR A 53 13.87 10.91 -15.69
N PRO A 54 12.84 11.77 -15.89
CA PRO A 54 11.81 12.08 -14.90
C PRO A 54 10.82 10.91 -14.72
N ILE A 55 10.19 10.82 -13.54
CA ILE A 55 9.17 9.79 -13.24
C ILE A 55 8.01 10.40 -12.46
N THR A 56 6.79 9.96 -12.74
CA THR A 56 5.63 10.16 -11.88
C THR A 56 5.54 9.00 -10.89
N LEU A 57 5.71 9.28 -9.59
CA LEU A 57 5.60 8.28 -8.53
C LEU A 57 4.13 7.99 -8.16
N GLY A 58 3.93 7.27 -7.06
CA GLY A 58 2.60 6.94 -6.53
C GLY A 58 2.13 5.55 -6.96
N HIS A 59 1.91 4.69 -5.96
CA HIS A 59 1.50 3.30 -6.18
C HIS A 59 0.34 2.88 -5.27
N GLU A 60 -0.13 3.75 -4.41
CA GLU A 60 -1.25 3.58 -3.49
C GLU A 60 -2.39 4.48 -3.97
N PHE A 61 -3.21 4.04 -4.94
CA PHE A 61 -4.23 4.93 -5.49
C PHE A 61 -5.55 4.26 -5.83
N SER A 62 -6.59 5.07 -5.82
CA SER A 62 -7.96 4.75 -6.20
C SER A 62 -8.53 5.82 -7.11
N GLY A 63 -9.60 5.50 -7.79
CA GLY A 63 -10.26 6.41 -8.70
C GLY A 63 -11.46 5.79 -9.39
N TYR A 64 -11.88 6.39 -10.47
CA TYR A 64 -13.01 5.92 -11.24
C TYR A 64 -12.56 5.50 -12.64
N ILE A 65 -13.13 4.44 -13.17
CA ILE A 65 -12.94 4.07 -14.57
C ILE A 65 -13.42 5.23 -15.45
N ASP A 66 -12.54 5.74 -16.29
CA ASP A 66 -12.85 6.79 -17.27
C ASP A 66 -13.13 6.19 -18.66
N ALA A 67 -12.34 5.18 -19.05
CA ALA A 67 -12.55 4.45 -20.30
C ALA A 67 -11.99 3.03 -20.19
N VAL A 68 -12.49 2.13 -21.03
CA VAL A 68 -12.05 0.72 -21.09
C VAL A 68 -11.67 0.33 -22.50
N GLY A 69 -10.72 -0.58 -22.63
CA GLY A 69 -10.36 -1.22 -23.89
C GLY A 69 -11.44 -2.20 -24.36
N SER A 70 -11.45 -2.52 -25.64
CA SER A 70 -12.50 -3.33 -26.28
C SER A 70 -12.59 -4.78 -25.77
N GLY A 71 -11.61 -5.26 -25.02
CA GLY A 71 -11.60 -6.61 -24.42
C GLY A 71 -11.94 -6.59 -22.92
N VAL A 72 -12.40 -5.45 -22.37
CA VAL A 72 -12.85 -5.33 -20.98
C VAL A 72 -14.36 -5.22 -20.97
N ASP A 73 -15.03 -6.20 -20.40
CA ASP A 73 -16.50 -6.34 -20.39
C ASP A 73 -17.09 -6.32 -18.96
N ASP A 74 -16.25 -6.35 -17.94
CA ASP A 74 -16.63 -6.46 -16.54
C ASP A 74 -16.37 -5.18 -15.72
N LEU A 75 -15.94 -4.09 -16.37
CA LEU A 75 -15.80 -2.75 -15.78
C LEU A 75 -16.38 -1.70 -16.75
N HIS A 76 -16.99 -0.68 -16.18
CA HIS A 76 -17.66 0.39 -16.93
C HIS A 76 -17.19 1.77 -16.47
N PRO A 77 -17.24 2.79 -17.35
CA PRO A 77 -17.01 4.17 -16.91
C PRO A 77 -17.88 4.56 -15.71
N GLY A 78 -17.22 5.11 -14.69
CA GLY A 78 -17.85 5.47 -13.41
C GLY A 78 -17.64 4.45 -12.28
N ASP A 79 -17.21 3.23 -12.56
CA ASP A 79 -16.91 2.24 -11.51
C ASP A 79 -15.77 2.72 -10.63
N ALA A 80 -15.98 2.65 -9.30
CA ALA A 80 -14.96 2.95 -8.31
C ALA A 80 -13.96 1.79 -8.20
N VAL A 81 -12.68 2.09 -8.26
CA VAL A 81 -11.62 1.07 -8.33
C VAL A 81 -10.38 1.44 -7.51
N ALA A 82 -9.68 0.41 -7.02
CA ALA A 82 -8.30 0.49 -6.54
C ALA A 82 -7.35 -0.23 -7.50
N CYS A 83 -6.08 0.17 -7.50
CA CYS A 83 -5.07 -0.42 -8.36
C CYS A 83 -4.03 -1.21 -7.57
N VAL A 84 -3.67 -2.39 -8.08
CA VAL A 84 -2.54 -3.18 -7.60
C VAL A 84 -1.33 -2.86 -8.49
N PRO A 85 -0.26 -2.29 -7.90
CA PRO A 85 0.85 -1.73 -8.69
C PRO A 85 1.80 -2.79 -9.25
N LEU A 86 1.82 -4.00 -8.72
CA LEU A 86 2.72 -5.07 -9.16
C LEU A 86 2.34 -5.60 -10.54
N LEU A 87 3.29 -5.66 -11.43
CA LEU A 87 3.17 -6.16 -12.81
C LEU A 87 4.10 -7.36 -13.00
N PRO A 88 3.71 -8.57 -12.58
CA PRO A 88 4.52 -9.76 -12.76
C PRO A 88 4.51 -10.20 -14.25
N CYS A 89 5.54 -10.94 -14.67
CA CYS A 89 5.65 -11.39 -16.05
C CYS A 89 4.71 -12.58 -16.40
N PHE A 90 4.14 -13.26 -15.40
CA PHE A 90 3.27 -14.44 -15.51
C PHE A 90 3.88 -15.67 -16.21
N THR A 91 5.16 -15.64 -16.60
CA THR A 91 5.82 -16.69 -17.39
C THR A 91 7.04 -17.30 -16.70
N CYS A 92 7.63 -16.65 -15.70
CA CYS A 92 8.76 -17.21 -14.97
C CYS A 92 8.30 -18.30 -13.98
N PRO A 93 9.21 -19.18 -13.52
CA PRO A 93 8.88 -20.27 -12.61
C PRO A 93 8.13 -19.83 -11.35
N GLU A 94 8.49 -18.67 -10.80
CA GLU A 94 7.84 -18.15 -9.58
C GLU A 94 6.41 -17.66 -9.86
N CYS A 95 6.20 -17.00 -11.00
CA CYS A 95 4.86 -16.62 -11.43
C CYS A 95 3.96 -17.82 -11.70
N LEU A 96 4.48 -18.89 -12.29
CA LEU A 96 3.72 -20.12 -12.56
C LEU A 96 3.30 -20.84 -11.28
N LYS A 97 4.03 -20.62 -10.17
CA LYS A 97 3.67 -21.10 -8.82
C LYS A 97 2.74 -20.15 -8.06
N GLY A 98 2.42 -18.96 -8.62
CA GLY A 98 1.62 -17.95 -7.95
C GLY A 98 2.42 -16.98 -7.05
N PHE A 99 3.73 -17.10 -6.98
CA PHE A 99 4.59 -16.21 -6.19
C PHE A 99 4.94 -14.95 -6.96
N TYR A 100 3.93 -14.13 -7.26
CA TYR A 100 4.07 -12.95 -8.11
C TYR A 100 5.04 -11.90 -7.57
N SER A 101 5.13 -11.74 -6.25
CA SER A 101 6.09 -10.85 -5.59
C SER A 101 7.55 -11.26 -5.76
N GLN A 102 7.81 -12.52 -6.13
CA GLN A 102 9.14 -13.08 -6.40
C GLN A 102 9.46 -13.13 -7.91
N CYS A 103 8.66 -12.49 -8.74
CA CYS A 103 8.89 -12.45 -10.18
C CYS A 103 10.24 -11.81 -10.50
N ALA A 104 11.11 -12.55 -11.23
CA ALA A 104 12.43 -12.07 -11.60
C ALA A 104 12.41 -10.90 -12.62
N LYS A 105 11.29 -10.70 -13.31
CA LYS A 105 11.09 -9.68 -14.36
C LYS A 105 9.86 -8.80 -14.05
N TYR A 106 9.60 -8.52 -12.78
CA TYR A 106 8.46 -7.68 -12.43
C TYR A 106 8.68 -6.23 -12.85
N ASP A 107 7.60 -5.58 -13.18
CA ASP A 107 7.51 -4.15 -13.28
C ASP A 107 6.58 -3.62 -12.18
N PHE A 108 6.60 -2.32 -11.89
CA PHE A 108 5.87 -1.78 -10.75
C PHE A 108 5.43 -0.33 -11.04
N ILE A 109 4.14 -0.10 -11.01
CA ILE A 109 3.52 1.22 -11.20
C ILE A 109 4.00 2.15 -10.08
N GLY A 110 4.40 3.38 -10.44
CA GLY A 110 4.86 4.40 -9.49
C GLY A 110 6.30 4.21 -8.99
N SER A 111 7.08 3.27 -9.55
CA SER A 111 8.50 3.16 -9.23
C SER A 111 9.38 2.71 -10.40
N ARG A 112 8.91 1.79 -11.24
CA ARG A 112 9.59 1.31 -12.45
C ARG A 112 8.91 1.80 -13.73
N ARG A 113 7.74 2.37 -13.60
CA ARG A 113 6.99 3.13 -14.60
C ARG A 113 6.17 4.20 -13.91
N ASP A 114 5.64 5.15 -14.68
CA ASP A 114 4.80 6.22 -14.16
C ASP A 114 3.60 5.68 -13.37
N GLY A 115 3.26 6.38 -12.31
CA GLY A 115 2.28 6.00 -11.32
C GLY A 115 1.16 6.99 -11.08
N GLY A 116 0.58 6.89 -9.89
CA GLY A 116 -0.69 7.50 -9.50
C GLY A 116 -0.65 8.95 -9.05
N PHE A 117 0.52 9.61 -9.00
CA PHE A 117 0.55 11.05 -8.73
C PHE A 117 0.21 11.86 -9.99
N ALA A 118 -0.91 11.53 -10.62
CA ALA A 118 -1.44 12.14 -11.84
C ALA A 118 -2.96 12.15 -11.83
N GLU A 119 -3.59 12.93 -12.68
CA GLU A 119 -5.06 12.94 -12.80
C GLU A 119 -5.60 11.68 -13.49
N TYR A 120 -4.82 11.07 -14.39
CA TYR A 120 -5.21 9.86 -15.14
C TYR A 120 -4.02 8.92 -15.28
N ILE A 121 -4.34 7.63 -15.30
CA ILE A 121 -3.40 6.56 -15.61
C ILE A 121 -4.06 5.49 -16.48
N VAL A 122 -3.29 4.86 -17.38
CA VAL A 122 -3.72 3.66 -18.09
C VAL A 122 -2.98 2.47 -17.50
N VAL A 123 -3.75 1.45 -17.11
CA VAL A 123 -3.25 0.22 -16.52
C VAL A 123 -3.94 -0.99 -17.13
N LYS A 124 -3.38 -2.19 -16.93
CA LYS A 124 -4.06 -3.42 -17.36
C LYS A 124 -5.29 -3.70 -16.49
N ARG A 125 -6.38 -4.22 -17.10
CA ARG A 125 -7.60 -4.61 -16.38
C ARG A 125 -7.31 -5.49 -15.15
N LYS A 126 -6.40 -6.43 -15.26
CA LYS A 126 -6.02 -7.35 -14.18
C LYS A 126 -5.38 -6.67 -12.96
N ASN A 127 -4.92 -5.45 -13.10
CA ASN A 127 -4.35 -4.66 -12.00
C ASN A 127 -5.38 -3.77 -11.29
N VAL A 128 -6.65 -3.85 -11.68
CA VAL A 128 -7.72 -3.00 -11.15
C VAL A 128 -8.78 -3.86 -10.50
N PHE A 129 -9.22 -3.47 -9.32
CA PHE A 129 -10.24 -4.14 -8.52
C PHE A 129 -11.37 -3.17 -8.21
N ALA A 130 -12.62 -3.59 -8.49
CA ALA A 130 -13.78 -2.81 -8.14
C ALA A 130 -13.88 -2.67 -6.61
N LEU A 131 -14.17 -1.46 -6.14
CA LEU A 131 -14.42 -1.19 -4.74
C LEU A 131 -15.88 -1.49 -4.38
N PRO A 132 -16.18 -1.85 -3.11
CA PRO A 132 -17.55 -1.89 -2.63
C PRO A 132 -18.26 -0.54 -2.86
N THR A 133 -19.55 -0.59 -3.19
CA THR A 133 -20.34 0.61 -3.54
C THR A 133 -20.51 1.62 -2.42
N ASP A 134 -20.36 1.18 -1.18
CA ASP A 134 -20.47 1.98 0.05
C ASP A 134 -19.10 2.45 0.59
N MET A 135 -17.98 2.05 -0.07
CA MET A 135 -16.64 2.48 0.34
C MET A 135 -16.36 3.89 -0.19
N PRO A 136 -15.96 4.84 0.68
CA PRO A 136 -15.44 6.13 0.23
C PRO A 136 -14.25 5.93 -0.72
N ILE A 137 -14.23 6.67 -1.82
CA ILE A 137 -13.19 6.50 -2.85
C ILE A 137 -11.79 6.76 -2.30
N GLU A 138 -11.66 7.65 -1.33
CA GLU A 138 -10.42 7.99 -0.66
C GLU A 138 -9.83 6.79 0.09
N ASP A 139 -10.70 5.97 0.69
CA ASP A 139 -10.30 4.75 1.41
C ASP A 139 -9.76 3.68 0.47
N GLY A 140 -10.14 3.72 -0.80
CA GLY A 140 -9.61 2.84 -1.83
C GLY A 140 -8.09 2.94 -2.03
N ALA A 141 -7.48 4.09 -1.71
CA ALA A 141 -6.01 4.25 -1.76
C ALA A 141 -5.30 3.43 -0.67
N PHE A 142 -5.99 3.06 0.42
CA PHE A 142 -5.42 2.21 1.47
C PHE A 142 -5.46 0.71 1.14
N ILE A 143 -6.11 0.31 0.05
CA ILE A 143 -6.19 -1.12 -0.34
C ILE A 143 -4.79 -1.68 -0.60
N GLU A 144 -3.90 -0.91 -1.22
CA GLU A 144 -2.52 -1.38 -1.44
C GLU A 144 -1.76 -1.55 -0.11
N PRO A 145 -1.59 -0.50 0.72
CA PRO A 145 -0.78 -0.63 1.94
C PRO A 145 -1.38 -1.56 3.00
N ILE A 146 -2.71 -1.74 3.08
CA ILE A 146 -3.31 -2.68 4.02
C ILE A 146 -2.94 -4.13 3.69
N THR A 147 -2.69 -4.45 2.41
CA THR A 147 -2.27 -5.80 1.98
C THR A 147 -0.93 -6.19 2.59
N VAL A 148 -0.07 -5.24 2.95
CA VAL A 148 1.21 -5.49 3.63
C VAL A 148 0.95 -6.10 5.01
N GLY A 149 0.03 -5.52 5.77
CA GLY A 149 -0.40 -6.04 7.08
C GLY A 149 -1.06 -7.42 6.95
N LEU A 150 -1.99 -7.56 6.02
CA LEU A 150 -2.66 -8.84 5.76
C LEU A 150 -1.68 -9.94 5.34
N HIS A 151 -0.70 -9.61 4.50
CA HIS A 151 0.33 -10.55 4.08
C HIS A 151 1.20 -11.02 5.24
N ALA A 152 1.57 -10.12 6.16
CA ALA A 152 2.30 -10.49 7.38
C ALA A 152 1.52 -11.52 8.22
N PHE A 153 0.21 -11.32 8.40
CA PHE A 153 -0.63 -12.29 9.12
C PHE A 153 -0.81 -13.59 8.35
N HIS A 154 -0.89 -13.54 7.04
CA HIS A 154 -0.92 -14.76 6.22
C HIS A 154 0.36 -15.59 6.42
N LEU A 155 1.54 -14.97 6.39
CA LEU A 155 2.81 -15.64 6.66
C LEU A 155 2.92 -16.19 8.10
N ALA A 156 2.31 -15.50 9.07
CA ALA A 156 2.23 -15.94 10.46
C ALA A 156 1.17 -17.01 10.72
N GLN A 157 0.52 -17.54 9.66
CA GLN A 157 -0.57 -18.51 9.76
C GLN A 157 -1.76 -18.00 10.59
N GLY A 158 -2.12 -16.73 10.36
CA GLY A 158 -3.24 -16.06 11.01
C GLY A 158 -2.91 -15.53 12.41
N CYS A 159 -3.83 -14.71 12.93
CA CYS A 159 -3.72 -14.13 14.27
C CYS A 159 -4.97 -14.34 15.14
N GLU A 160 -5.98 -15.08 14.65
CA GLU A 160 -7.20 -15.34 15.39
C GLU A 160 -6.91 -15.98 16.75
N ASN A 161 -7.52 -15.44 17.82
CA ASN A 161 -7.32 -15.85 19.20
C ASN A 161 -5.86 -15.79 19.72
N LYS A 162 -4.95 -15.12 18.99
CA LYS A 162 -3.55 -14.96 19.39
C LYS A 162 -3.30 -13.57 19.97
N ASN A 163 -2.27 -13.47 20.84
CA ASN A 163 -1.71 -12.19 21.24
C ASN A 163 -0.77 -11.69 20.15
N VAL A 164 -0.98 -10.47 19.71
CA VAL A 164 -0.22 -9.85 18.61
C VAL A 164 0.58 -8.69 19.17
N ILE A 165 1.87 -8.63 18.87
CA ILE A 165 2.75 -7.49 19.20
C ILE A 165 3.17 -6.85 17.89
N ILE A 166 2.90 -5.55 17.73
CA ILE A 166 3.29 -4.75 16.57
C ILE A 166 4.35 -3.74 17.01
N ILE A 167 5.54 -3.88 16.42
CA ILE A 167 6.67 -3.00 16.67
C ILE A 167 6.75 -1.98 15.54
N GLY A 168 6.55 -0.70 15.90
CA GLY A 168 6.40 0.41 14.98
C GLY A 168 4.93 0.74 14.71
N ALA A 169 4.48 1.91 15.17
CA ALA A 169 3.13 2.45 14.92
C ALA A 169 3.12 3.52 13.82
N GLY A 170 3.93 3.31 12.77
CA GLY A 170 3.82 4.06 11.51
C GLY A 170 2.61 3.59 10.68
N THR A 171 2.46 4.09 9.46
CA THR A 171 1.32 3.75 8.58
C THR A 171 1.07 2.25 8.50
N ILE A 172 2.08 1.45 8.18
CA ILE A 172 1.93 -0.01 8.07
C ILE A 172 1.59 -0.65 9.42
N GLY A 173 2.21 -0.19 10.51
CA GLY A 173 1.88 -0.70 11.86
C GLY A 173 0.44 -0.39 12.28
N LEU A 174 -0.05 0.81 12.00
CA LEU A 174 -1.44 1.21 12.28
C LEU A 174 -2.45 0.40 11.43
N LEU A 175 -2.14 0.14 10.17
CA LEU A 175 -2.95 -0.73 9.32
C LEU A 175 -2.90 -2.19 9.80
N ALA A 176 -1.72 -2.69 10.22
CA ALA A 176 -1.60 -4.03 10.79
C ALA A 176 -2.38 -4.19 12.11
N ILE A 177 -2.45 -3.15 12.96
CA ILE A 177 -3.29 -3.16 14.16
C ILE A 177 -4.77 -3.38 13.77
N GLN A 178 -5.28 -2.61 12.82
CA GLN A 178 -6.64 -2.74 12.34
C GLN A 178 -6.90 -4.13 11.72
N CYS A 179 -5.97 -4.63 10.92
CA CYS A 179 -6.03 -6.01 10.38
C CYS A 179 -6.09 -7.04 11.50
N ALA A 180 -5.24 -6.93 12.53
CA ALA A 180 -5.22 -7.87 13.66
C ALA A 180 -6.56 -7.89 14.39
N VAL A 181 -7.15 -6.72 14.65
CA VAL A 181 -8.46 -6.58 15.29
C VAL A 181 -9.54 -7.22 14.41
N ALA A 182 -9.58 -6.90 13.12
CA ALA A 182 -10.57 -7.43 12.18
C ALA A 182 -10.44 -8.95 11.98
N LEU A 183 -9.23 -9.50 12.07
CA LEU A 183 -8.94 -10.94 11.99
C LEU A 183 -9.12 -11.68 13.32
N GLY A 184 -9.67 -11.04 14.36
CA GLY A 184 -10.01 -11.70 15.61
C GLY A 184 -8.83 -12.00 16.53
N ALA A 185 -7.78 -11.17 16.52
CA ALA A 185 -6.70 -11.28 17.52
C ALA A 185 -7.26 -11.17 18.94
N LYS A 186 -6.75 -12.00 19.87
CA LYS A 186 -7.15 -11.96 21.28
C LYS A 186 -6.74 -10.66 21.94
N SER A 187 -5.55 -10.17 21.63
CA SER A 187 -5.04 -8.88 22.09
C SER A 187 -4.06 -8.30 21.06
N VAL A 188 -4.01 -6.98 20.98
CA VAL A 188 -3.05 -6.26 20.14
C VAL A 188 -2.27 -5.30 21.03
N THR A 189 -0.95 -5.42 21.04
CA THR A 189 -0.03 -4.53 21.73
C THR A 189 0.81 -3.78 20.72
N ALA A 190 0.91 -2.45 20.82
CA ALA A 190 1.76 -1.62 19.97
C ALA A 190 2.95 -1.06 20.74
N ILE A 191 4.11 -1.07 20.12
CA ILE A 191 5.37 -0.51 20.65
C ILE A 191 5.90 0.50 19.63
N ASP A 192 6.15 1.74 20.06
CA ASP A 192 6.77 2.79 19.22
C ASP A 192 7.57 3.75 20.13
N ILE A 193 8.37 4.61 19.54
CA ILE A 193 9.08 5.69 20.22
C ILE A 193 8.26 6.98 20.33
N SER A 194 7.14 7.09 19.61
CA SER A 194 6.28 8.27 19.54
C SER A 194 4.98 8.04 20.30
N SER A 195 4.79 8.81 21.37
CA SER A 195 3.55 8.77 22.16
C SER A 195 2.31 9.20 21.34
N GLU A 196 2.47 10.08 20.35
CA GLU A 196 1.40 10.49 19.43
C GLU A 196 0.93 9.31 18.57
N LYS A 197 1.86 8.56 17.96
CA LYS A 197 1.54 7.36 17.18
C LYS A 197 0.91 6.26 18.04
N LEU A 198 1.34 6.12 19.28
CA LEU A 198 0.76 5.17 20.23
C LEU A 198 -0.67 5.56 20.64
N ALA A 199 -0.99 6.86 20.69
CA ALA A 199 -2.36 7.31 20.90
C ALA A 199 -3.26 6.92 19.71
N LEU A 200 -2.77 7.08 18.47
CA LEU A 200 -3.46 6.59 17.27
C LEU A 200 -3.59 5.07 17.28
N ALA A 201 -2.54 4.33 17.67
CA ALA A 201 -2.60 2.88 17.78
C ALA A 201 -3.72 2.42 18.72
N LYS A 202 -3.92 3.11 19.86
CA LYS A 202 -5.05 2.86 20.76
C LYS A 202 -6.40 3.11 20.10
N SER A 203 -6.55 4.22 19.38
CA SER A 203 -7.82 4.54 18.70
C SER A 203 -8.16 3.51 17.60
N PHE A 204 -7.17 2.84 17.03
CA PHE A 204 -7.33 1.78 16.05
C PHE A 204 -7.40 0.36 16.63
N GLY A 205 -7.45 0.24 17.96
CA GLY A 205 -7.77 -1.03 18.62
C GLY A 205 -6.59 -1.71 19.34
N ALA A 206 -5.43 -1.07 19.45
CA ALA A 206 -4.38 -1.60 20.32
C ALA A 206 -4.82 -1.51 21.80
N MET A 207 -4.89 -2.67 22.46
CA MET A 207 -5.29 -2.76 23.86
C MET A 207 -4.21 -2.24 24.81
N GLN A 208 -2.94 -2.41 24.44
CA GLN A 208 -1.78 -1.96 25.20
C GLN A 208 -0.81 -1.22 24.29
N THR A 209 -0.13 -0.23 24.86
CA THR A 209 0.91 0.52 24.13
C THR A 209 2.09 0.80 25.05
N PHE A 210 3.31 0.69 24.51
CA PHE A 210 4.54 0.95 25.22
C PHE A 210 5.42 1.90 24.42
N ASN A 211 5.83 3.01 25.07
CA ASN A 211 6.79 3.92 24.47
C ASN A 211 8.22 3.44 24.80
N SER A 212 8.90 2.89 23.79
CA SER A 212 10.22 2.33 23.99
C SER A 212 11.31 3.38 24.22
N SER A 213 11.07 4.65 23.88
CA SER A 213 12.01 5.74 24.19
C SER A 213 12.01 6.15 25.69
N GLU A 214 10.96 5.80 26.42
CA GLU A 214 10.79 6.08 27.84
C GLU A 214 11.18 4.91 28.73
N MET A 215 11.67 3.81 28.13
CA MET A 215 11.99 2.57 28.84
C MET A 215 13.47 2.19 28.65
N SER A 216 14.07 1.68 29.68
CA SER A 216 15.39 1.03 29.58
C SER A 216 15.26 -0.34 28.89
N ALA A 217 16.37 -0.83 28.34
CA ALA A 217 16.38 -2.16 27.69
C ALA A 217 15.92 -3.31 28.62
N PRO A 218 16.32 -3.36 29.91
CA PRO A 218 15.80 -4.36 30.85
C PRO A 218 14.28 -4.26 31.07
N GLN A 219 13.73 -3.04 31.17
CA GLN A 219 12.29 -2.84 31.33
C GLN A 219 11.53 -3.33 30.11
N MET A 220 11.97 -2.98 28.89
CA MET A 220 11.37 -3.47 27.66
C MET A 220 11.46 -4.99 27.55
N GLN A 221 12.58 -5.58 27.95
CA GLN A 221 12.74 -7.04 27.97
C GLN A 221 11.74 -7.72 28.93
N SER A 222 11.48 -7.12 30.11
CA SER A 222 10.46 -7.62 31.05
C SER A 222 9.07 -7.59 30.42
N VAL A 223 8.69 -6.46 29.83
CA VAL A 223 7.40 -6.32 29.10
C VAL A 223 7.24 -7.38 28.00
N LEU A 224 8.25 -7.55 27.16
CA LEU A 224 8.20 -8.54 26.09
C LEU A 224 8.07 -9.97 26.63
N ARG A 225 8.74 -10.31 27.72
CA ARG A 225 8.60 -11.62 28.37
C ARG A 225 7.18 -11.86 28.87
N GLU A 226 6.58 -10.87 29.53
CA GLU A 226 5.19 -10.96 30.02
C GLU A 226 4.16 -11.11 28.89
N LEU A 227 4.41 -10.45 27.75
CA LEU A 227 3.53 -10.53 26.58
C LEU A 227 3.66 -11.84 25.78
N ILE A 228 4.84 -12.46 25.77
CA ILE A 228 5.16 -13.64 24.96
C ILE A 228 4.99 -14.93 25.75
N LEU A 229 5.37 -14.95 27.02
CA LEU A 229 5.29 -16.15 27.85
C LEU A 229 3.90 -16.22 28.51
N PRO A 230 3.16 -17.32 28.36
CA PRO A 230 1.92 -17.51 29.12
C PRO A 230 2.25 -17.59 30.61
N THR A 231 1.51 -16.82 31.41
CA THR A 231 1.44 -16.99 32.88
C THR A 231 0.69 -18.26 33.26
#